data_f211234952a130319e9e79129374240a
#
_entry.id   f211234952a130319e9e79129374240a
#
_cell.length_a   1.000
_cell.length_b   1.000
_cell.length_c   1.000
_cell.angle_alpha   90.00
_cell.angle_beta   90.00
_cell.angle_gamma   90.00
#
_symmetry.space_group_name_H-M   'P 1'
#
loop_
_entity.id
_entity.type
_entity.pdbx_description
1 polymer ?
#
loop_
_entity_poly.entity_id
_entity_poly.type
_entity_poly.pdbx_seq_one_letter_code
_entity_poly.pdbx_strand_id
1 'polypeptide(L)'
;KSLKVDFPPALELSNNARQCFNSAYDITQTDILNNPDKNLLSWLNAEFQLFKVIETDRYSARIRTPFLSVGELVEIANKVLNRRKSRAGKSLENHLAEIFHQFNLSFETQVVTEGNKKPDFIFPSQEAYLNPEFDSDKLKVLASKTTCKDRWRQVLNEADRIKTKHLFTLQQGISSNQL
;
A
#
# COMPACT_ATOMS: atom_id res chain seq x y z
N LYS A 1 -30.60 7.29 -2.78
CA LYS A 1 -29.56 8.22 -2.29
C LYS A 1 -28.30 7.40 -2.01
N SER A 2 -27.21 7.64 -2.76
CA SER A 2 -25.90 7.01 -2.53
C SER A 2 -25.46 7.34 -1.09
N LEU A 3 -25.28 6.32 -0.24
CA LEU A 3 -24.63 6.45 1.05
C LEU A 3 -23.17 6.83 0.82
N LYS A 4 -22.88 8.13 0.89
CA LYS A 4 -21.52 8.63 0.94
C LYS A 4 -20.99 8.34 2.34
N VAL A 5 -20.37 7.18 2.51
CA VAL A 5 -19.75 6.82 3.80
C VAL A 5 -18.38 7.48 3.81
N ASP A 6 -18.19 8.41 4.72
CA ASP A 6 -16.95 9.16 4.87
C ASP A 6 -15.94 8.35 5.70
N PHE A 7 -14.72 8.21 5.16
CA PHE A 7 -13.60 7.54 5.80
C PHE A 7 -12.40 8.47 5.81
N PRO A 8 -11.56 8.41 6.85
CA PRO A 8 -10.34 9.20 6.87
C PRO A 8 -9.43 8.83 5.68
N PRO A 9 -8.62 9.79 5.17
CA PRO A 9 -7.62 9.52 4.16
C PRO A 9 -6.69 8.37 4.57
N ALA A 10 -6.29 7.53 3.62
CA ALA A 10 -5.46 6.36 3.91
C ALA A 10 -4.13 6.74 4.60
N LEU A 11 -3.49 7.84 4.18
CA LEU A 11 -2.25 8.31 4.79
C LEU A 11 -2.44 8.73 6.25
N GLU A 12 -3.51 9.45 6.55
CA GLU A 12 -3.85 9.85 7.92
C GLU A 12 -4.07 8.63 8.81
N LEU A 13 -4.81 7.64 8.31
CA LEU A 13 -5.05 6.40 9.05
C LEU A 13 -3.76 5.63 9.31
N SER A 14 -2.87 5.54 8.32
CA SER A 14 -1.56 4.89 8.46
C SER A 14 -0.69 5.61 9.50
N ASN A 15 -0.65 6.95 9.45
CA ASN A 15 0.14 7.76 10.39
C ASN A 15 -0.37 7.60 11.83
N ASN A 16 -1.68 7.72 12.03
CA ASN A 16 -2.29 7.58 13.35
C ASN A 16 -2.07 6.16 13.92
N ALA A 17 -2.24 5.12 13.11
CA ALA A 17 -2.01 3.75 13.55
C ALA A 17 -0.55 3.51 13.97
N ARG A 18 0.43 4.02 13.18
CA ARG A 18 1.86 3.95 13.55
C ARG A 18 2.15 4.70 14.83
N GLN A 19 1.68 5.94 14.93
CA GLN A 19 1.91 6.76 16.11
C GLN A 19 1.36 6.10 17.37
N CYS A 20 0.11 5.62 17.34
CA CYS A 20 -0.49 4.90 18.46
C CYS A 20 0.29 3.64 18.81
N PHE A 21 0.66 2.83 17.82
CA PHE A 21 1.43 1.61 18.04
C PHE A 21 2.80 1.90 18.65
N ASN A 22 3.55 2.82 18.03
CA ASN A 22 4.90 3.15 18.49
C ASN A 22 4.88 3.72 19.91
N SER A 23 3.89 4.58 20.24
CA SER A 23 3.75 5.12 21.59
C SER A 23 3.33 4.05 22.63
N ALA A 24 2.48 3.10 22.24
CA ALA A 24 2.01 2.05 23.16
C ALA A 24 3.07 1.00 23.49
N TYR A 25 4.06 0.81 22.62
CA TYR A 25 5.12 -0.20 22.75
C TYR A 25 6.52 0.42 22.87
N ASP A 26 6.63 1.73 23.07
CA ASP A 26 7.89 2.47 23.19
C ASP A 26 8.87 2.19 22.04
N ILE A 27 8.34 2.05 20.81
CA ILE A 27 9.15 1.74 19.62
C ILE A 27 9.99 2.95 19.23
N THR A 28 11.30 2.76 19.23
CA THR A 28 12.30 3.77 18.86
C THR A 28 12.69 3.65 17.37
N GLN A 29 13.38 4.66 16.86
CA GLN A 29 14.00 4.58 15.53
C GLN A 29 14.97 3.41 15.40
N THR A 30 15.75 3.15 16.44
CA THR A 30 16.69 2.01 16.48
C THR A 30 15.95 0.68 16.33
N ASP A 31 14.80 0.52 16.97
CA ASP A 31 13.97 -0.69 16.84
C ASP A 31 13.44 -0.88 15.42
N ILE A 32 13.06 0.23 14.75
CA ILE A 32 12.59 0.19 13.36
C ILE A 32 13.74 -0.23 12.44
N LEU A 33 14.93 0.37 12.59
CA LEU A 33 16.09 0.07 11.76
C LEU A 33 16.58 -1.38 11.95
N ASN A 34 16.55 -1.89 13.19
CA ASN A 34 17.00 -3.25 13.49
C ASN A 34 15.99 -4.32 13.07
N ASN A 35 14.69 -4.01 13.04
CA ASN A 35 13.62 -4.96 12.76
C ASN A 35 12.54 -4.38 11.83
N PRO A 36 12.89 -3.93 10.61
CA PRO A 36 11.93 -3.23 9.73
C PRO A 36 10.73 -4.10 9.36
N ASP A 37 10.93 -5.38 9.08
CA ASP A 37 9.85 -6.30 8.69
C ASP A 37 8.85 -6.51 9.82
N LYS A 38 9.34 -6.69 11.05
CA LYS A 38 8.49 -6.84 12.24
C LYS A 38 7.65 -5.59 12.47
N ASN A 39 8.25 -4.41 12.36
CA ASN A 39 7.56 -3.15 12.53
C ASN A 39 6.53 -2.91 11.41
N LEU A 40 6.89 -3.19 10.15
CA LEU A 40 5.97 -3.14 9.02
C LEU A 40 4.71 -3.98 9.28
N LEU A 41 4.88 -5.25 9.64
CA LEU A 41 3.75 -6.17 9.89
C LEU A 41 2.91 -5.71 11.08
N SER A 42 3.54 -5.19 12.13
CA SER A 42 2.86 -4.66 13.31
C SER A 42 2.01 -3.44 12.97
N TRP A 43 2.55 -2.50 12.22
CA TRP A 43 1.85 -1.30 11.76
C TRP A 43 0.67 -1.63 10.84
N LEU A 44 0.88 -2.55 9.89
CA LEU A 44 -0.20 -3.03 9.01
C LEU A 44 -1.34 -3.65 9.82
N ASN A 45 -1.02 -4.44 10.85
CA ASN A 45 -2.02 -5.03 11.72
C ASN A 45 -2.74 -3.97 12.58
N ALA A 46 -1.99 -3.06 13.19
CA ALA A 46 -2.57 -1.96 13.99
C ALA A 46 -3.53 -1.11 13.15
N GLU A 47 -3.12 -0.73 11.95
CA GLU A 47 -3.99 0.02 11.03
C GLU A 47 -5.21 -0.78 10.61
N PHE A 48 -5.07 -2.09 10.37
CA PHE A 48 -6.21 -2.94 10.01
C PHE A 48 -7.22 -3.04 11.15
N GLN A 49 -6.78 -3.14 12.42
CA GLN A 49 -7.68 -3.14 13.56
C GLN A 49 -8.41 -1.79 13.70
N LEU A 50 -7.69 -0.67 13.60
CA LEU A 50 -8.28 0.67 13.61
C LEU A 50 -9.31 0.84 12.50
N PHE A 51 -8.97 0.40 11.29
CA PHE A 51 -9.90 0.44 10.16
C PHE A 51 -11.17 -0.37 10.42
N LYS A 52 -11.06 -1.58 11.00
CA LYS A 52 -12.25 -2.41 11.30
C LYS A 52 -13.20 -1.72 12.27
N VAL A 53 -12.67 -1.01 13.26
CA VAL A 53 -13.49 -0.24 14.18
C VAL A 53 -14.27 0.86 13.45
N ILE A 54 -13.56 1.64 12.61
CA ILE A 54 -14.19 2.70 11.80
C ILE A 54 -15.20 2.11 10.81
N GLU A 55 -14.86 1.02 10.14
CA GLU A 55 -15.76 0.35 9.19
C GLU A 55 -17.03 -0.12 9.87
N THR A 56 -16.90 -0.73 11.05
CA THR A 56 -18.05 -1.20 11.83
C THR A 56 -18.96 -0.04 12.24
N ASP A 57 -18.39 1.04 12.73
CA ASP A 57 -19.15 2.26 13.08
C ASP A 57 -19.90 2.80 11.86
N ARG A 58 -19.20 3.01 10.75
CA ARG A 58 -19.74 3.61 9.51
C ARG A 58 -20.84 2.79 8.86
N TYR A 59 -20.79 1.46 8.98
CA TYR A 59 -21.79 0.57 8.38
C TYR A 59 -22.83 0.05 9.37
N SER A 60 -22.71 0.33 10.67
CA SER A 60 -23.59 -0.21 11.71
C SER A 60 -25.08 0.05 11.45
N ALA A 61 -25.44 1.27 11.07
CA ALA A 61 -26.82 1.62 10.76
C ALA A 61 -27.33 0.88 9.50
N ARG A 62 -26.48 0.77 8.48
CA ARG A 62 -26.86 0.09 7.23
C ARG A 62 -27.03 -1.42 7.39
N ILE A 63 -26.20 -2.06 8.20
CA ILE A 63 -26.29 -3.50 8.47
C ILE A 63 -27.56 -3.86 9.21
N ARG A 64 -28.05 -2.97 10.09
CA ARG A 64 -29.28 -3.18 10.87
C ARG A 64 -30.56 -2.91 10.07
N THR A 65 -30.44 -2.31 8.89
CA THR A 65 -31.58 -2.01 8.01
C THR A 65 -31.74 -3.12 6.98
N PRO A 66 -32.91 -3.72 6.81
CA PRO A 66 -33.14 -4.74 5.78
C PRO A 66 -32.76 -4.23 4.39
N PHE A 67 -32.23 -5.12 3.56
CA PHE A 67 -31.97 -4.84 2.16
C PHE A 67 -33.26 -5.01 1.35
N LEU A 68 -33.54 -4.07 0.46
CA LEU A 68 -34.75 -4.09 -0.39
C LEU A 68 -34.65 -5.14 -1.52
N SER A 69 -33.43 -5.53 -1.88
CA SER A 69 -33.17 -6.52 -2.92
C SER A 69 -31.79 -7.18 -2.75
N VAL A 70 -31.62 -8.34 -3.39
CA VAL A 70 -30.29 -8.99 -3.51
C VAL A 70 -29.30 -8.08 -4.24
N GLY A 71 -29.76 -7.32 -5.23
CA GLY A 71 -28.92 -6.35 -5.97
C GLY A 71 -28.33 -5.29 -5.04
N GLU A 72 -29.13 -4.73 -4.14
CA GLU A 72 -28.65 -3.76 -3.15
C GLU A 72 -27.61 -4.35 -2.18
N LEU A 73 -27.86 -5.58 -1.70
CA LEU A 73 -26.89 -6.29 -0.85
C LEU A 73 -25.56 -6.46 -1.56
N VAL A 74 -25.58 -6.96 -2.81
CA VAL A 74 -24.37 -7.19 -3.62
C VAL A 74 -23.64 -5.89 -3.90
N GLU A 75 -24.35 -4.80 -4.23
CA GLU A 75 -23.75 -3.49 -4.47
C GLU A 75 -22.98 -2.99 -3.23
N ILE A 76 -23.60 -3.06 -2.05
CA ILE A 76 -22.98 -2.61 -0.81
C ILE A 76 -21.80 -3.51 -0.45
N ALA A 77 -21.95 -4.83 -0.56
CA ALA A 77 -20.86 -5.78 -0.31
C ALA A 77 -19.65 -5.49 -1.22
N ASN A 78 -19.88 -5.24 -2.50
CA ASN A 78 -18.81 -4.89 -3.45
C ASN A 78 -18.13 -3.56 -3.07
N LYS A 79 -18.88 -2.54 -2.64
CA LYS A 79 -18.30 -1.26 -2.17
C LYS A 79 -17.39 -1.48 -0.96
N VAL A 80 -17.82 -2.28 0.01
CA VAL A 80 -17.01 -2.63 1.19
C VAL A 80 -15.74 -3.38 0.78
N LEU A 81 -15.87 -4.43 -0.04
CA LEU A 81 -14.74 -5.24 -0.49
C LEU A 81 -13.72 -4.43 -1.30
N ASN A 82 -14.18 -3.57 -2.21
CA ASN A 82 -13.29 -2.73 -3.00
C ASN A 82 -12.55 -1.71 -2.13
N ARG A 83 -13.23 -1.13 -1.12
CA ARG A 83 -12.59 -0.25 -0.16
C ARG A 83 -11.51 -0.97 0.64
N ARG A 84 -11.78 -2.18 1.14
CA ARG A 84 -10.79 -3.01 1.86
C ARG A 84 -9.56 -3.28 1.00
N LYS A 85 -9.75 -3.67 -0.27
CA LYS A 85 -8.67 -3.93 -1.23
C LYS A 85 -7.83 -2.69 -1.50
N SER A 86 -8.48 -1.57 -1.83
CA SER A 86 -7.81 -0.29 -2.11
C SER A 86 -7.01 0.18 -0.90
N ARG A 87 -7.60 0.10 0.28
CA ARG A 87 -6.95 0.52 1.52
C ARG A 87 -5.74 -0.37 1.87
N ALA A 88 -5.86 -1.68 1.72
CA ALA A 88 -4.76 -2.59 2.02
C ALA A 88 -3.52 -2.29 1.16
N GLY A 89 -3.71 -1.97 -0.13
CA GLY A 89 -2.63 -1.52 -1.01
C GLY A 89 -2.00 -0.21 -0.52
N LYS A 90 -2.82 0.81 -0.23
CA LYS A 90 -2.32 2.11 0.26
C LYS A 90 -1.65 2.01 1.64
N SER A 91 -2.16 1.18 2.53
CA SER A 91 -1.54 0.90 3.82
C SER A 91 -0.12 0.36 3.65
N LEU A 92 0.06 -0.63 2.77
CA LEU A 92 1.38 -1.20 2.49
C LEU A 92 2.34 -0.15 1.92
N GLU A 93 1.91 0.63 0.92
CA GLU A 93 2.70 1.72 0.34
C GLU A 93 3.11 2.74 1.42
N ASN A 94 2.16 3.20 2.25
CA ASN A 94 2.42 4.22 3.28
C ASN A 94 3.40 3.73 4.36
N HIS A 95 3.30 2.47 4.78
CA HIS A 95 4.19 1.92 5.80
C HIS A 95 5.57 1.60 5.24
N LEU A 96 5.67 1.15 3.98
CA LEU A 96 6.97 1.00 3.30
C LEU A 96 7.66 2.36 3.12
N ALA A 97 6.93 3.39 2.70
CA ALA A 97 7.46 4.75 2.58
C ALA A 97 8.06 5.22 3.91
N GLU A 98 7.38 4.97 5.03
CA GLU A 98 7.91 5.31 6.35
C GLU A 98 9.22 4.57 6.66
N ILE A 99 9.28 3.27 6.39
CA ILE A 99 10.53 2.51 6.58
C ILE A 99 11.65 3.10 5.73
N PHE A 100 11.41 3.42 4.47
CA PHE A 100 12.43 4.03 3.60
C PHE A 100 12.89 5.39 4.12
N HIS A 101 12.00 6.21 4.68
CA HIS A 101 12.37 7.46 5.35
C HIS A 101 13.27 7.21 6.58
N GLN A 102 12.95 6.21 7.40
CA GLN A 102 13.78 5.85 8.57
C GLN A 102 15.19 5.41 8.18
N PHE A 103 15.35 4.77 7.01
CA PHE A 103 16.64 4.42 6.42
C PHE A 103 17.31 5.55 5.63
N ASN A 104 16.72 6.75 5.61
CA ASN A 104 17.20 7.90 4.82
C ASN A 104 17.36 7.60 3.32
N LEU A 105 16.51 6.75 2.77
CA LEU A 105 16.50 6.47 1.33
C LEU A 105 15.79 7.61 0.58
N SER A 106 16.42 8.08 -0.49
CA SER A 106 15.76 9.00 -1.42
C SER A 106 14.86 8.22 -2.36
N PHE A 107 13.59 8.56 -2.44
CA PHE A 107 12.61 7.94 -3.35
C PHE A 107 11.45 8.89 -3.63
N GLU A 108 10.73 8.58 -4.69
CA GLU A 108 9.44 9.20 -4.99
C GLU A 108 8.38 8.13 -5.30
N THR A 109 7.10 8.48 -5.04
CA THR A 109 5.97 7.58 -5.21
C THR A 109 5.06 8.03 -6.32
N GLN A 110 4.39 7.09 -7.01
CA GLN A 110 3.38 7.36 -8.03
C GLN A 110 3.90 8.26 -9.17
N VAL A 111 5.19 8.18 -9.44
CA VAL A 111 5.85 8.93 -10.52
C VAL A 111 5.33 8.44 -11.87
N VAL A 112 5.07 9.38 -12.78
CA VAL A 112 4.67 9.03 -14.15
C VAL A 112 5.89 8.66 -14.98
N THR A 113 5.90 7.45 -15.50
CA THR A 113 6.89 6.92 -16.43
C THR A 113 6.29 6.73 -17.82
N GLU A 114 6.97 6.00 -18.70
CA GLU A 114 6.56 5.77 -20.09
C GLU A 114 5.13 5.16 -20.15
N GLY A 115 4.33 5.62 -21.10
CA GLY A 115 2.97 5.13 -21.31
C GLY A 115 2.00 5.45 -20.16
N ASN A 116 2.25 6.55 -19.41
CA ASN A 116 1.46 6.94 -18.24
C ASN A 116 1.43 5.88 -17.12
N LYS A 117 2.42 5.02 -17.06
CA LYS A 117 2.57 4.04 -15.98
C LYS A 117 3.03 4.73 -14.70
N LYS A 118 2.63 4.17 -13.55
CA LYS A 118 2.93 4.75 -12.24
C LYS A 118 3.42 3.67 -11.29
N PRO A 119 4.72 3.38 -11.29
CA PRO A 119 5.30 2.49 -10.30
C PRO A 119 5.07 3.01 -8.88
N ASP A 120 4.95 2.09 -7.92
CA ASP A 120 4.66 2.47 -6.54
C ASP A 120 5.82 3.27 -5.93
N PHE A 121 7.10 2.90 -6.23
CA PHE A 121 8.30 3.61 -5.79
C PHE A 121 9.36 3.65 -6.87
N ILE A 122 10.01 4.81 -7.02
CA ILE A 122 11.22 5.00 -7.83
C ILE A 122 12.33 5.57 -6.95
N PHE A 123 13.55 5.07 -7.14
CA PHE A 123 14.74 5.51 -6.43
C PHE A 123 15.80 5.98 -7.43
N PRO A 124 16.52 7.09 -7.18
CA PRO A 124 16.34 7.99 -6.04
C PRO A 124 15.21 9.00 -6.26
N SER A 125 14.84 9.35 -7.49
CA SER A 125 13.83 10.36 -7.82
C SER A 125 13.33 10.25 -9.26
N GLN A 126 12.24 10.94 -9.58
CA GLN A 126 11.74 11.12 -10.95
C GLN A 126 12.74 11.87 -11.83
N GLU A 127 13.35 12.92 -11.29
CA GLU A 127 14.35 13.69 -12.02
C GLU A 127 15.51 12.81 -12.48
N ALA A 128 16.06 11.98 -11.58
CA ALA A 128 17.10 11.03 -11.93
C ALA A 128 16.62 10.01 -12.97
N TYR A 129 15.38 9.55 -12.88
CA TYR A 129 14.81 8.63 -13.87
C TYR A 129 14.66 9.25 -15.25
N LEU A 130 14.26 10.51 -15.34
CA LEU A 130 14.06 11.23 -16.62
C LEU A 130 15.36 11.75 -17.23
N ASN A 131 16.43 11.90 -16.44
CA ASN A 131 17.72 12.39 -16.91
C ASN A 131 18.49 11.28 -17.67
N PRO A 132 18.70 11.37 -19.00
CA PRO A 132 19.39 10.35 -19.79
C PRO A 132 20.84 10.09 -19.33
N GLU A 133 21.50 11.12 -18.80
CA GLU A 133 22.88 11.05 -18.31
C GLU A 133 23.02 10.37 -16.94
N PHE A 134 21.91 10.18 -16.23
CA PHE A 134 21.96 9.49 -14.94
C PHE A 134 22.18 8.00 -15.15
N ASP A 135 23.10 7.44 -14.37
CA ASP A 135 23.48 6.01 -14.42
C ASP A 135 22.27 5.10 -14.14
N SER A 136 21.86 4.34 -15.13
CA SER A 136 20.71 3.44 -15.03
C SER A 136 20.88 2.32 -14.01
N ASP A 137 22.11 1.95 -13.66
CA ASP A 137 22.37 0.91 -12.66
C ASP A 137 22.10 1.41 -11.24
N LYS A 138 22.06 2.72 -11.03
CA LYS A 138 21.68 3.38 -9.77
C LYS A 138 20.17 3.60 -9.65
N LEU A 139 19.43 3.48 -10.73
CA LEU A 139 17.98 3.57 -10.69
C LEU A 139 17.38 2.25 -10.19
N LYS A 140 16.41 2.33 -9.30
CA LYS A 140 15.64 1.18 -8.84
C LYS A 140 14.15 1.48 -8.90
N VAL A 141 13.37 0.45 -9.19
CA VAL A 141 11.91 0.50 -9.11
C VAL A 141 11.43 -0.61 -8.20
N LEU A 142 10.48 -0.29 -7.35
CA LEU A 142 9.84 -1.25 -6.46
C LEU A 142 8.32 -1.14 -6.60
N ALA A 143 7.69 -2.24 -6.92
CA ALA A 143 6.24 -2.39 -6.81
C ALA A 143 5.89 -3.07 -5.49
N SER A 144 4.82 -2.63 -4.86
CA SER A 144 4.30 -3.18 -3.61
C SER A 144 2.91 -3.78 -3.84
N LYS A 145 2.75 -5.05 -3.52
CA LYS A 145 1.47 -5.76 -3.67
C LYS A 145 1.17 -6.58 -2.43
N THR A 146 0.01 -6.38 -1.82
CA THR A 146 -0.41 -7.21 -0.67
C THR A 146 -0.53 -8.68 -1.04
N THR A 147 -0.91 -8.97 -2.28
CA THR A 147 -0.97 -10.33 -2.85
C THR A 147 -0.50 -10.25 -4.28
N CYS A 148 0.50 -11.04 -4.64
CA CYS A 148 1.12 -10.96 -5.94
C CYS A 148 0.25 -11.60 -7.03
N LYS A 149 -0.20 -12.85 -6.89
CA LYS A 149 -0.93 -13.63 -7.91
C LYS A 149 -0.43 -13.29 -9.33
N ASP A 150 -1.35 -12.94 -10.26
CA ASP A 150 -1.01 -12.60 -11.65
C ASP A 150 -0.52 -11.15 -11.85
N ARG A 151 -0.50 -10.34 -10.80
CA ARG A 151 -0.17 -8.90 -10.91
C ARG A 151 1.33 -8.63 -11.09
N TRP A 152 2.19 -9.61 -10.86
CA TRP A 152 3.63 -9.45 -11.10
C TRP A 152 3.95 -9.11 -12.56
N ARG A 153 3.12 -9.58 -13.52
CA ARG A 153 3.30 -9.27 -14.95
C ARG A 153 3.14 -7.77 -15.25
N GLN A 154 2.34 -7.06 -14.46
CA GLN A 154 2.17 -5.60 -14.63
C GLN A 154 3.46 -4.87 -14.27
N VAL A 155 4.19 -5.34 -13.26
CA VAL A 155 5.44 -4.75 -12.78
C VAL A 155 6.54 -4.79 -13.85
N LEU A 156 6.56 -5.86 -14.67
CA LEU A 156 7.54 -5.99 -15.74
C LEU A 156 7.46 -4.88 -16.80
N ASN A 157 6.28 -4.29 -16.94
CA ASN A 157 6.04 -3.23 -17.92
C ASN A 157 6.17 -1.82 -17.34
N GLU A 158 6.51 -1.66 -16.05
CA GLU A 158 6.70 -0.35 -15.42
C GLU A 158 8.16 0.09 -15.52
N ALA A 159 8.40 1.40 -15.67
CA ALA A 159 9.75 2.01 -15.69
C ALA A 159 10.69 1.32 -16.69
N ASP A 160 10.42 1.41 -17.98
CA ASP A 160 11.07 0.66 -19.07
C ASP A 160 12.59 0.82 -19.09
N ARG A 161 13.10 1.98 -18.67
CA ARG A 161 14.53 2.27 -18.55
C ARG A 161 15.25 1.37 -17.55
N ILE A 162 14.57 0.85 -16.53
CA ILE A 162 15.15 0.02 -15.47
C ILE A 162 14.97 -1.45 -15.84
N LYS A 163 16.07 -2.20 -16.03
CA LYS A 163 16.01 -3.62 -16.42
C LYS A 163 15.51 -4.53 -15.29
N THR A 164 16.05 -4.34 -14.08
CA THR A 164 15.68 -5.17 -12.92
C THR A 164 14.54 -4.54 -12.17
N LYS A 165 13.41 -5.23 -12.12
CA LYS A 165 12.22 -4.81 -11.36
C LYS A 165 12.20 -5.50 -10.01
N HIS A 166 11.90 -4.75 -8.95
CA HIS A 166 11.73 -5.29 -7.61
C HIS A 166 10.25 -5.34 -7.26
N LEU A 167 9.85 -6.43 -6.62
CA LEU A 167 8.50 -6.63 -6.15
C LEU A 167 8.50 -7.00 -4.68
N PHE A 168 7.82 -6.20 -3.86
CA PHE A 168 7.54 -6.52 -2.49
C PHE A 168 6.12 -7.10 -2.36
N THR A 169 5.97 -8.21 -1.67
CA THR A 169 4.66 -8.82 -1.43
C THR A 169 4.56 -9.43 -0.03
N LEU A 170 3.38 -9.33 0.58
CA LEU A 170 3.10 -9.95 1.88
C LEU A 170 2.70 -11.42 1.76
N GLN A 171 2.22 -11.84 0.60
CA GLN A 171 1.80 -13.21 0.34
C GLN A 171 2.49 -13.74 -0.90
N GLN A 172 3.13 -14.89 -0.76
CA GLN A 172 3.61 -15.65 -1.90
C GLN A 172 2.39 -16.10 -2.74
N GLY A 173 2.29 -15.59 -3.94
CA GLY A 173 1.24 -15.95 -4.90
C GLY A 173 1.80 -16.45 -6.22
N ILE A 174 3.12 -16.67 -6.27
CA ILE A 174 3.86 -17.10 -7.47
C ILE A 174 4.44 -18.48 -7.14
N SER A 175 4.11 -19.48 -7.95
CA SER A 175 4.76 -20.79 -7.88
C SER A 175 6.14 -20.74 -8.54
N SER A 176 7.04 -21.66 -8.15
CA SER A 176 8.39 -21.77 -8.76
C SER A 176 8.34 -21.96 -10.29
N ASN A 177 7.24 -22.49 -10.83
CA ASN A 177 7.04 -22.64 -12.27
C ASN A 177 6.58 -21.36 -12.98
N GLN A 178 6.29 -20.29 -12.27
CA GLN A 178 5.85 -19.00 -12.80
C GLN A 178 6.95 -17.93 -12.74
N LEU A 179 8.06 -18.25 -12.08
CA LEU A 179 9.32 -17.49 -12.08
C LEU A 179 10.23 -17.95 -13.20
#